data_e2b7bcfee32e51506e3d88362667c1ec
#
_entry.id   e2b7bcfee32e51506e3d88362667c1ec
#
_cell.length_a   1.000
_cell.length_b   1.000
_cell.length_c   1.000
_cell.angle_alpha   90.00
_cell.angle_beta   90.00
_cell.angle_gamma   90.00
#
_symmetry.space_group_name_H-M   'P 1'
#
loop_
_entity.id
_entity.type
_entity.pdbx_description
1 polymer ?
#
loop_
_entity_poly.entity_id
_entity_poly.type
_entity_poly.pdbx_seq_one_letter_code
_entity_poly.pdbx_strand_id
1 'polypeptide(L)'
;MKAAVVPSVNGKWEVKQWETPKAGPNQVVMKIHASGLCYTDVHLTHGLFALQFPRVLGHEPVGEIVEVGPGVTSRKVGDRVGVGWVQKGDGTCEWCLRGQKELCQNAISTGIGLQGSHAEYMLAYADATMPIPAALSYEQAAPIFCAGYTVWSGLRLADPKPHERIAVVGIGGLGHLALQYSKASGFDTIAVTKSKDKEKAIRDMGADEVVESGEKLLAAGGADVLLATSNSWSATADAAKGMRPDGRIILMGVGDEPLNYTPELMFKRVRLIGSTQNGPQYLYEALDIAAKGKIKVVEEIYKLDDIAKAYDRVAEGKVRFRAVITMN
;
A
#
# COMPACT_ATOMS: atom_id res chain seq x y z
N MET A 1 5.64 12.51 -23.44
CA MET A 1 6.15 11.39 -22.62
C MET A 1 5.37 10.13 -22.93
N LYS A 2 5.95 8.98 -22.67
CA LYS A 2 5.27 7.69 -22.75
C LYS A 2 4.49 7.43 -21.46
N ALA A 3 3.25 6.95 -21.56
CA ALA A 3 2.42 6.67 -20.41
C ALA A 3 1.47 5.49 -20.66
N ALA A 4 1.15 4.74 -19.62
CA ALA A 4 0.09 3.75 -19.65
C ALA A 4 -1.24 4.41 -19.29
N VAL A 5 -2.19 4.36 -20.20
CA VAL A 5 -3.46 5.06 -20.13
C VAL A 5 -4.60 4.07 -20.07
N VAL A 6 -5.51 4.28 -19.14
CA VAL A 6 -6.81 3.60 -19.10
C VAL A 6 -7.82 4.48 -19.85
N PRO A 7 -8.40 4.00 -20.96
CA PRO A 7 -9.25 4.85 -21.81
C PRO A 7 -10.67 5.07 -21.27
N SER A 8 -11.19 4.12 -20.51
CA SER A 8 -12.55 4.13 -19.95
C SER A 8 -12.66 3.17 -18.77
N VAL A 9 -13.77 3.18 -18.06
CA VAL A 9 -14.10 2.14 -17.07
C VAL A 9 -14.02 0.77 -17.75
N ASN A 10 -13.35 -0.19 -17.12
CA ASN A 10 -13.06 -1.52 -17.66
C ASN A 10 -12.27 -1.52 -18.99
N GLY A 11 -11.68 -0.38 -19.36
CA GLY A 11 -10.88 -0.25 -20.57
C GLY A 11 -9.54 -0.98 -20.46
N LYS A 12 -9.06 -1.51 -21.59
CA LYS A 12 -7.72 -2.11 -21.65
C LYS A 12 -6.65 -1.03 -21.50
N TRP A 13 -5.62 -1.34 -20.76
CA TRP A 13 -4.47 -0.46 -20.59
C TRP A 13 -3.66 -0.35 -21.88
N GLU A 14 -3.38 0.90 -22.28
CA GLU A 14 -2.68 1.23 -23.53
C GLU A 14 -1.47 2.09 -23.24
N VAL A 15 -0.31 1.70 -23.76
CA VAL A 15 0.89 2.55 -23.70
C VAL A 15 0.91 3.47 -24.92
N LYS A 16 0.91 4.79 -24.68
CA LYS A 16 0.88 5.79 -25.74
C LYS A 16 1.59 7.09 -25.36
N GLN A 17 1.75 7.98 -26.33
CA GLN A 17 2.24 9.34 -26.08
C GLN A 17 1.21 10.13 -25.28
N TRP A 18 1.67 10.80 -24.24
CA TRP A 18 0.88 11.61 -23.33
C TRP A 18 1.57 12.96 -23.09
N GLU A 19 0.82 13.95 -22.66
CA GLU A 19 1.39 15.26 -22.35
C GLU A 19 2.37 15.16 -21.18
N THR A 20 3.55 15.75 -21.34
CA THR A 20 4.53 15.85 -20.24
C THR A 20 4.12 16.98 -19.30
N PRO A 21 3.95 16.72 -17.99
CA PRO A 21 3.54 17.75 -17.06
C PRO A 21 4.62 18.83 -16.87
N LYS A 22 4.19 20.02 -16.45
CA LYS A 22 5.05 21.12 -16.01
C LYS A 22 4.74 21.50 -14.57
N ALA A 23 5.77 21.86 -13.81
CA ALA A 23 5.60 22.21 -12.40
C ALA A 23 4.94 23.60 -12.24
N GLY A 24 3.77 23.62 -11.64
CA GLY A 24 3.11 24.83 -11.16
C GLY A 24 3.60 25.26 -9.76
N PRO A 25 2.97 26.27 -9.14
CA PRO A 25 3.32 26.71 -7.79
C PRO A 25 3.27 25.58 -6.76
N ASN A 26 4.31 25.46 -5.94
CA ASN A 26 4.50 24.43 -4.92
C ASN A 26 4.54 22.98 -5.46
N GLN A 27 4.79 22.79 -6.73
CA GLN A 27 4.83 21.49 -7.39
C GLN A 27 6.25 21.19 -7.91
N VAL A 28 6.48 19.90 -8.15
CA VAL A 28 7.68 19.38 -8.80
C VAL A 28 7.27 18.40 -9.90
N VAL A 29 8.09 18.26 -10.94
CA VAL A 29 7.99 17.15 -11.89
C VAL A 29 9.02 16.10 -11.50
N MET A 30 8.54 14.86 -11.35
CA MET A 30 9.38 13.71 -11.11
C MET A 30 9.56 12.92 -12.41
N LYS A 31 10.79 12.56 -12.75
CA LYS A 31 11.09 11.47 -13.67
C LYS A 31 10.91 10.16 -12.93
N ILE A 32 9.97 9.34 -13.33
CA ILE A 32 9.68 8.08 -12.67
C ILE A 32 10.70 7.03 -13.10
N HIS A 33 11.27 6.34 -12.13
CA HIS A 33 12.16 5.21 -12.35
C HIS A 33 11.45 3.88 -12.12
N ALA A 34 10.60 3.83 -11.07
CA ALA A 34 9.73 2.69 -10.81
C ALA A 34 8.38 3.13 -10.26
N SER A 35 7.36 2.35 -10.54
CA SER A 35 5.99 2.53 -10.04
C SER A 35 5.40 1.18 -9.67
N GLY A 36 5.00 0.99 -8.41
CA GLY A 36 4.30 -0.22 -8.00
C GLY A 36 2.90 -0.29 -8.62
N LEU A 37 2.50 -1.49 -9.04
CA LEU A 37 1.14 -1.78 -9.51
C LEU A 37 0.37 -2.48 -8.40
N CYS A 38 -0.65 -1.81 -7.90
CA CYS A 38 -1.45 -2.22 -6.75
C CYS A 38 -2.82 -2.78 -7.18
N TYR A 39 -3.46 -3.57 -6.31
CA TYR A 39 -4.84 -3.99 -6.54
C TYR A 39 -5.82 -2.80 -6.56
N THR A 40 -5.46 -1.69 -5.94
CA THR A 40 -6.20 -0.42 -6.06
C THR A 40 -6.28 0.07 -7.50
N ASP A 41 -5.26 -0.16 -8.34
CA ASP A 41 -5.32 0.18 -9.77
C ASP A 41 -6.36 -0.67 -10.51
N VAL A 42 -6.60 -1.92 -10.04
CA VAL A 42 -7.70 -2.78 -10.52
C VAL A 42 -9.04 -2.18 -10.12
N HIS A 43 -9.22 -1.81 -8.86
CA HIS A 43 -10.44 -1.15 -8.37
C HIS A 43 -10.74 0.15 -9.14
N LEU A 44 -9.72 0.98 -9.37
CA LEU A 44 -9.85 2.23 -10.12
C LEU A 44 -10.24 1.99 -11.57
N THR A 45 -9.65 0.98 -12.23
CA THR A 45 -9.99 0.58 -13.60
C THR A 45 -11.45 0.10 -13.69
N HIS A 46 -11.94 -0.57 -12.65
CA HIS A 46 -13.34 -1.04 -12.57
C HIS A 46 -14.32 0.06 -12.10
N GLY A 47 -13.85 1.28 -11.84
CA GLY A 47 -14.71 2.42 -11.52
C GLY A 47 -15.15 2.49 -10.05
N LEU A 48 -14.39 1.91 -9.10
CA LEU A 48 -14.67 2.03 -7.67
C LEU A 48 -14.80 3.49 -7.20
N PHE A 49 -14.01 4.39 -7.80
CA PHE A 49 -14.14 5.84 -7.62
C PHE A 49 -14.61 6.48 -8.92
N ALA A 50 -15.43 7.53 -8.83
CA ALA A 50 -15.88 8.31 -9.98
C ALA A 50 -14.71 9.07 -10.61
N LEU A 51 -13.99 8.44 -11.53
CA LEU A 51 -12.86 9.00 -12.26
C LEU A 51 -13.29 9.52 -13.64
N GLN A 52 -12.62 10.58 -14.07
CA GLN A 52 -12.67 11.00 -15.46
C GLN A 52 -11.60 10.26 -16.28
N PHE A 53 -12.02 9.60 -17.33
CA PHE A 53 -11.16 8.92 -18.30
C PHE A 53 -11.06 9.73 -19.61
N PRO A 54 -10.00 9.57 -20.43
CA PRO A 54 -8.85 8.69 -20.22
C PRO A 54 -7.92 9.16 -19.09
N ARG A 55 -7.23 8.22 -18.42
CA ARG A 55 -6.39 8.52 -17.25
C ARG A 55 -5.14 7.67 -17.16
N VAL A 56 -4.06 8.28 -16.68
CA VAL A 56 -2.87 7.56 -16.20
C VAL A 56 -3.09 7.24 -14.72
N LEU A 57 -3.06 5.95 -14.37
CA LEU A 57 -3.15 5.47 -12.99
C LEU A 57 -1.75 5.24 -12.38
N GLY A 58 -1.71 4.60 -11.22
CA GLY A 58 -0.49 4.36 -10.44
C GLY A 58 -0.32 5.37 -9.30
N HIS A 59 -0.07 4.85 -8.10
CA HIS A 59 0.03 5.66 -6.88
C HIS A 59 1.20 5.23 -5.98
N GLU A 60 2.16 4.51 -6.54
CA GLU A 60 3.39 4.09 -5.87
C GLU A 60 4.62 4.63 -6.62
N PRO A 61 4.69 5.96 -6.91
CA PRO A 61 5.77 6.55 -7.67
C PRO A 61 7.04 6.65 -6.88
N VAL A 62 8.15 6.33 -7.53
CA VAL A 62 9.49 6.67 -7.06
C VAL A 62 10.36 7.11 -8.23
N GLY A 63 11.19 8.11 -7.98
CA GLY A 63 12.01 8.66 -9.04
C GLY A 63 12.88 9.82 -8.58
N GLU A 64 13.19 10.70 -9.52
CA GLU A 64 14.05 11.84 -9.32
C GLU A 64 13.33 13.13 -9.74
N ILE A 65 13.48 14.19 -8.96
CA ILE A 65 12.95 15.52 -9.31
C ILE A 65 13.76 16.08 -10.49
N VAL A 66 13.08 16.46 -11.57
CA VAL A 66 13.69 17.03 -12.77
C VAL A 66 13.27 18.48 -13.01
N GLU A 67 12.18 18.94 -12.39
CA GLU A 67 11.72 20.31 -12.47
C GLU A 67 11.13 20.74 -11.12
N VAL A 68 11.38 21.99 -10.73
CA VAL A 68 10.91 22.59 -9.48
C VAL A 68 10.10 23.84 -9.82
N GLY A 69 8.85 23.88 -9.39
CA GLY A 69 7.95 25.01 -9.62
C GLY A 69 8.17 26.18 -8.67
N PRO A 70 7.53 27.33 -8.94
CA PRO A 70 7.62 28.51 -8.08
C PRO A 70 7.20 28.21 -6.64
N GLY A 71 7.91 28.81 -5.67
CA GLY A 71 7.61 28.69 -4.23
C GLY A 71 8.16 27.43 -3.56
N VAL A 72 8.73 26.48 -4.29
CA VAL A 72 9.36 25.30 -3.71
C VAL A 72 10.76 25.61 -3.20
N THR A 73 10.98 25.44 -1.90
CA THR A 73 12.28 25.62 -1.23
C THR A 73 12.78 24.36 -0.53
N SER A 74 11.90 23.39 -0.36
CA SER A 74 12.16 22.14 0.40
C SER A 74 12.75 21.02 -0.46
N ARG A 75 12.79 21.18 -1.78
CA ARG A 75 13.25 20.19 -2.76
C ARG A 75 14.06 20.85 -3.86
N LYS A 76 14.91 20.05 -4.53
CA LYS A 76 15.73 20.50 -5.67
C LYS A 76 15.78 19.43 -6.75
N VAL A 77 16.18 19.82 -7.96
CA VAL A 77 16.48 18.88 -9.05
C VAL A 77 17.57 17.91 -8.59
N GLY A 78 17.40 16.62 -8.91
CA GLY A 78 18.26 15.53 -8.51
C GLY A 78 17.85 14.85 -7.19
N ASP A 79 16.89 15.38 -6.43
CA ASP A 79 16.43 14.70 -5.22
C ASP A 79 15.69 13.39 -5.58
N ARG A 80 16.09 12.28 -4.95
CA ARG A 80 15.42 10.97 -5.04
C ARG A 80 14.23 10.95 -4.11
N VAL A 81 13.03 10.86 -4.66
CA VAL A 81 11.78 10.95 -3.89
C VAL A 81 10.72 9.98 -4.39
N GLY A 82 9.76 9.72 -3.52
CA GLY A 82 8.49 9.09 -3.88
C GLY A 82 7.33 9.86 -3.28
N VAL A 83 6.10 9.47 -3.62
CA VAL A 83 4.87 10.12 -3.15
C VAL A 83 3.87 9.05 -2.74
N GLY A 84 3.18 9.24 -1.60
CA GLY A 84 2.08 8.39 -1.17
C GLY A 84 0.75 8.72 -1.84
N TRP A 85 -0.32 8.11 -1.32
CA TRP A 85 -1.66 8.27 -1.87
C TRP A 85 -2.15 9.71 -1.83
N VAL A 86 -2.19 10.34 -0.64
CA VAL A 86 -2.69 11.71 -0.47
C VAL A 86 -1.55 12.71 -0.61
N GLN A 87 -1.64 13.54 -1.63
CA GLN A 87 -0.66 14.60 -1.85
C GLN A 87 -1.02 15.89 -1.10
N LYS A 88 -2.26 16.34 -1.18
CA LYS A 88 -2.67 17.62 -0.59
C LYS A 88 -4.10 17.53 -0.07
N GLY A 89 -4.33 18.07 1.14
CA GLY A 89 -5.67 18.39 1.64
C GLY A 89 -6.12 19.79 1.21
N ASP A 90 -7.37 20.16 1.51
CA ASP A 90 -7.88 21.51 1.22
C ASP A 90 -7.31 22.60 2.16
N GLY A 91 -6.68 22.19 3.26
CA GLY A 91 -6.06 23.09 4.24
C GLY A 91 -7.06 23.79 5.19
N THR A 92 -8.34 23.62 5.02
CA THR A 92 -9.38 24.37 5.73
C THR A 92 -10.35 23.52 6.53
N CYS A 93 -10.55 22.26 6.16
CA CYS A 93 -11.44 21.36 6.90
C CYS A 93 -10.83 20.94 8.25
N GLU A 94 -11.68 20.46 9.16
CA GLU A 94 -11.28 19.99 10.49
C GLU A 94 -10.07 19.03 10.43
N TRP A 95 -10.10 18.09 9.52
CA TRP A 95 -9.03 17.07 9.41
C TRP A 95 -7.69 17.68 8.98
N CYS A 96 -7.71 18.62 8.03
CA CYS A 96 -6.51 19.34 7.62
C CYS A 96 -5.95 20.20 8.77
N LEU A 97 -6.80 20.89 9.50
CA LEU A 97 -6.41 21.71 10.66
C LEU A 97 -5.82 20.86 11.80
N ARG A 98 -6.22 19.61 11.91
CA ARG A 98 -5.67 18.62 12.86
C ARG A 98 -4.43 17.91 12.34
N GLY A 99 -3.91 18.25 11.15
CA GLY A 99 -2.77 17.59 10.54
C GLY A 99 -3.06 16.20 9.96
N GLN A 100 -4.32 15.85 9.75
CA GLN A 100 -4.80 14.56 9.26
C GLN A 100 -5.37 14.70 7.84
N LYS A 101 -4.55 15.22 6.91
CA LYS A 101 -4.98 15.47 5.52
C LYS A 101 -5.47 14.20 4.80
N GLU A 102 -5.09 13.03 5.28
CA GLU A 102 -5.50 11.72 4.78
C GLU A 102 -7.01 11.48 4.94
N LEU A 103 -7.66 12.19 5.87
CA LEU A 103 -9.11 12.15 6.11
C LEU A 103 -9.86 13.30 5.44
N CYS A 104 -9.19 14.17 4.71
CA CYS A 104 -9.81 15.28 3.99
C CYS A 104 -10.64 14.78 2.82
N GLN A 105 -11.92 15.13 2.78
CA GLN A 105 -12.82 14.72 1.69
C GLN A 105 -12.47 15.37 0.33
N ASN A 106 -11.80 16.52 0.37
CA ASN A 106 -11.33 17.24 -0.82
C ASN A 106 -9.84 16.97 -1.11
N ALA A 107 -9.30 15.86 -0.61
CA ALA A 107 -7.90 15.55 -0.82
C ALA A 107 -7.57 15.30 -2.30
N ILE A 108 -6.44 15.83 -2.72
CA ILE A 108 -5.85 15.53 -4.02
C ILE A 108 -4.98 14.28 -3.86
N SER A 109 -5.38 13.20 -4.52
CA SER A 109 -4.70 11.91 -4.45
C SER A 109 -3.99 11.57 -5.76
N THR A 110 -2.89 10.83 -5.65
CA THR A 110 -2.09 10.35 -6.77
C THR A 110 -2.90 9.37 -7.63
N GLY A 111 -2.96 9.59 -8.93
CA GLY A 111 -3.74 8.77 -9.86
C GLY A 111 -5.24 9.12 -9.89
N ILE A 112 -5.75 9.94 -8.96
CA ILE A 112 -7.15 10.37 -8.90
C ILE A 112 -7.26 11.88 -9.12
N GLY A 113 -6.81 12.71 -8.21
CA GLY A 113 -6.82 14.17 -8.35
C GLY A 113 -5.77 14.69 -9.32
N LEU A 114 -4.62 14.02 -9.40
CA LEU A 114 -3.57 14.22 -10.41
C LEU A 114 -3.44 12.95 -11.25
N GLN A 115 -2.78 13.06 -12.43
CA GLN A 115 -2.37 11.88 -13.20
C GLN A 115 -1.39 11.05 -12.38
N GLY A 116 -1.44 9.73 -12.55
CA GLY A 116 -0.64 8.80 -11.78
C GLY A 116 0.76 8.55 -12.34
N SER A 117 1.41 7.53 -11.80
CA SER A 117 2.83 7.26 -11.97
C SER A 117 3.18 6.18 -13.00
N HIS A 118 2.20 5.56 -13.66
CA HIS A 118 2.52 4.62 -14.73
C HIS A 118 2.86 5.38 -16.03
N ALA A 119 3.86 6.27 -15.93
CA ALA A 119 4.35 7.15 -16.99
C ALA A 119 5.80 7.56 -16.72
N GLU A 120 6.50 8.04 -17.76
CA GLU A 120 7.89 8.49 -17.62
C GLU A 120 8.05 9.69 -16.66
N TYR A 121 7.02 10.55 -16.56
CA TYR A 121 7.02 11.73 -15.69
C TYR A 121 5.69 11.87 -14.96
N MET A 122 5.73 12.43 -13.77
CA MET A 122 4.57 12.72 -12.95
C MET A 122 4.69 14.08 -12.26
N LEU A 123 3.56 14.77 -12.11
CA LEU A 123 3.44 15.98 -11.31
C LEU A 123 3.17 15.62 -9.84
N ALA A 124 3.87 16.27 -8.91
CA ALA A 124 3.63 16.10 -7.48
C ALA A 124 3.67 17.44 -6.74
N TYR A 125 2.98 17.54 -5.61
CA TYR A 125 3.22 18.62 -4.64
C TYR A 125 4.54 18.36 -3.90
N ALA A 126 5.38 19.37 -3.80
CA ALA A 126 6.72 19.24 -3.22
C ALA A 126 6.70 18.75 -1.77
N ASP A 127 5.72 19.22 -0.98
CA ASP A 127 5.53 18.85 0.43
C ASP A 127 4.94 17.43 0.64
N ALA A 128 4.39 16.83 -0.43
CA ALA A 128 3.94 15.45 -0.41
C ALA A 128 5.06 14.46 -0.73
N THR A 129 6.19 14.94 -1.25
CA THR A 129 7.31 14.04 -1.59
C THR A 129 8.07 13.60 -0.34
N MET A 130 8.46 12.32 -0.30
CA MET A 130 9.29 11.74 0.76
C MET A 130 10.63 11.31 0.16
N PRO A 131 11.77 11.74 0.74
CA PRO A 131 13.09 11.28 0.30
C PRO A 131 13.22 9.76 0.41
N ILE A 132 13.84 9.13 -0.60
CA ILE A 132 14.13 7.70 -0.59
C ILE A 132 15.54 7.50 -0.01
N PRO A 133 15.69 6.69 1.05
CA PRO A 133 17.00 6.33 1.58
C PRO A 133 17.93 5.75 0.49
N ALA A 134 19.19 6.14 0.51
CA ALA A 134 20.17 5.71 -0.50
C ALA A 134 20.38 4.18 -0.58
N ALA A 135 20.11 3.48 0.53
CA ALA A 135 20.21 2.02 0.62
C ALA A 135 19.11 1.27 -0.16
N LEU A 136 18.02 1.94 -0.56
CA LEU A 136 16.93 1.33 -1.30
C LEU A 136 17.06 1.60 -2.80
N SER A 137 16.91 0.58 -3.63
CA SER A 137 16.68 0.77 -5.06
C SER A 137 15.29 1.36 -5.28
N TYR A 138 15.00 1.87 -6.48
CA TYR A 138 13.66 2.37 -6.79
C TYR A 138 12.63 1.25 -6.78
N GLU A 139 12.99 0.06 -7.27
CA GLU A 139 12.09 -1.09 -7.32
C GLU A 139 11.70 -1.58 -5.92
N GLN A 140 12.66 -1.60 -4.98
CA GLN A 140 12.40 -1.93 -3.58
C GLN A 140 11.61 -0.85 -2.87
N ALA A 141 11.80 0.43 -3.21
CA ALA A 141 11.12 1.54 -2.57
C ALA A 141 9.66 1.69 -3.02
N ALA A 142 9.35 1.52 -4.32
CA ALA A 142 8.03 1.82 -4.87
C ALA A 142 6.88 1.16 -4.11
N PRO A 143 6.85 -0.15 -3.83
CA PRO A 143 5.77 -0.77 -3.07
C PRO A 143 5.66 -0.30 -1.61
N ILE A 144 6.72 0.30 -1.06
CA ILE A 144 6.68 0.82 0.31
C ILE A 144 5.81 2.08 0.39
N PHE A 145 5.71 2.87 -0.69
CA PHE A 145 4.88 4.06 -0.74
C PHE A 145 3.37 3.80 -0.69
N CYS A 146 2.94 2.56 -0.92
CA CYS A 146 1.55 2.14 -0.70
C CYS A 146 1.49 0.98 0.30
N ALA A 147 1.85 -0.23 -0.11
CA ALA A 147 1.68 -1.44 0.69
C ALA A 147 2.49 -1.40 2.00
N GLY A 148 3.77 -0.99 1.96
CA GLY A 148 4.61 -0.85 3.15
C GLY A 148 4.06 0.19 4.11
N TYR A 149 3.72 1.37 3.60
CA TYR A 149 3.12 2.45 4.36
C TYR A 149 1.80 2.03 5.03
N THR A 150 0.91 1.39 4.27
CA THR A 150 -0.39 0.93 4.77
C THR A 150 -0.25 -0.08 5.90
N VAL A 151 0.58 -1.11 5.73
CA VAL A 151 0.72 -2.16 6.77
C VAL A 151 1.46 -1.65 7.99
N TRP A 152 2.48 -0.79 7.80
CA TRP A 152 3.16 -0.17 8.93
C TRP A 152 2.24 0.77 9.71
N SER A 153 1.46 1.61 9.02
CA SER A 153 0.44 2.46 9.63
C SER A 153 -0.58 1.63 10.44
N GLY A 154 -1.05 0.52 9.87
CA GLY A 154 -1.99 -0.36 10.54
C GLY A 154 -1.40 -1.02 11.79
N LEU A 155 -0.16 -1.50 11.71
CA LEU A 155 0.55 -2.08 12.84
C LEU A 155 0.74 -1.04 13.97
N ARG A 156 1.14 0.19 13.62
CA ARG A 156 1.30 1.29 14.58
C ARG A 156 -0.03 1.71 15.21
N LEU A 157 -1.12 1.73 14.42
CA LEU A 157 -2.47 2.04 14.90
C LEU A 157 -3.00 0.95 15.85
N ALA A 158 -2.62 -0.31 15.62
CA ALA A 158 -2.95 -1.41 16.53
C ALA A 158 -2.33 -1.25 17.91
N ASP A 159 -1.23 -0.50 18.05
CA ASP A 159 -0.46 -0.28 19.28
C ASP A 159 -0.22 -1.61 20.04
N PRO A 160 0.40 -2.63 19.42
CA PRO A 160 0.60 -3.92 20.06
C PRO A 160 1.60 -3.83 21.21
N LYS A 161 1.36 -4.59 22.28
CA LYS A 161 2.27 -4.69 23.43
C LYS A 161 3.31 -5.81 23.18
N PRO A 162 4.50 -5.74 23.79
CA PRO A 162 5.60 -6.68 23.51
C PRO A 162 5.27 -8.17 23.65
N HIS A 163 4.27 -8.53 24.46
CA HIS A 163 3.85 -9.92 24.69
C HIS A 163 2.70 -10.37 23.80
N GLU A 164 2.20 -9.48 22.93
CA GLU A 164 1.05 -9.76 22.07
C GLU A 164 1.46 -10.45 20.78
N ARG A 165 0.59 -11.32 20.31
CA ARG A 165 0.75 -12.10 19.08
C ARG A 165 0.01 -11.43 17.92
N ILE A 166 0.66 -11.38 16.77
CA ILE A 166 0.13 -10.74 15.57
C ILE A 166 -0.18 -11.80 14.52
N ALA A 167 -1.43 -11.89 14.12
CA ALA A 167 -1.83 -12.67 12.95
C ALA A 167 -1.97 -11.77 11.73
N VAL A 168 -1.61 -12.31 10.56
CA VAL A 168 -1.80 -11.65 9.26
C VAL A 168 -2.66 -12.54 8.38
N VAL A 169 -3.82 -12.06 7.93
CA VAL A 169 -4.69 -12.78 7.00
C VAL A 169 -4.59 -12.19 5.60
N GLY A 170 -4.40 -13.05 4.59
CA GLY A 170 -4.24 -12.64 3.20
C GLY A 170 -2.78 -12.35 2.83
N ILE A 171 -1.97 -13.39 2.65
CA ILE A 171 -0.55 -13.25 2.32
C ILE A 171 -0.38 -12.98 0.81
N GLY A 172 -0.65 -11.75 0.45
CA GLY A 172 -0.50 -11.15 -0.88
C GLY A 172 0.41 -9.93 -0.86
N GLY A 173 0.07 -8.90 -1.66
CA GLY A 173 0.86 -7.67 -1.80
C GLY A 173 1.07 -6.87 -0.52
N LEU A 174 0.08 -6.81 0.37
CA LEU A 174 0.21 -6.21 1.70
C LEU A 174 0.77 -7.23 2.71
N GLY A 175 0.20 -8.43 2.74
CA GLY A 175 0.47 -9.42 3.78
C GLY A 175 1.93 -9.85 3.87
N HIS A 176 2.65 -9.96 2.73
CA HIS A 176 4.07 -10.30 2.76
C HIS A 176 4.95 -9.23 3.45
N LEU A 177 4.55 -7.95 3.37
CA LEU A 177 5.20 -6.87 4.10
C LEU A 177 4.73 -6.83 5.56
N ALA A 178 3.43 -7.09 5.81
CA ALA A 178 2.89 -7.13 7.18
C ALA A 178 3.62 -8.17 8.05
N LEU A 179 3.90 -9.36 7.52
CA LEU A 179 4.72 -10.38 8.20
C LEU A 179 6.10 -9.83 8.56
N GLN A 180 6.79 -9.24 7.60
CA GLN A 180 8.14 -8.74 7.79
C GLN A 180 8.19 -7.57 8.79
N TYR A 181 7.29 -6.59 8.69
CA TYR A 181 7.23 -5.48 9.63
C TYR A 181 6.89 -5.95 11.05
N SER A 182 5.94 -6.90 11.21
CA SER A 182 5.61 -7.48 12.51
C SER A 182 6.83 -8.20 13.11
N LYS A 183 7.49 -9.02 12.33
CA LYS A 183 8.70 -9.75 12.77
C LYS A 183 9.87 -8.82 13.07
N ALA A 184 10.11 -7.81 12.21
CA ALA A 184 11.15 -6.81 12.44
C ALA A 184 10.93 -5.98 13.72
N SER A 185 9.68 -5.88 14.16
CA SER A 185 9.29 -5.22 15.43
C SER A 185 9.39 -6.14 16.65
N GLY A 186 9.76 -7.42 16.47
CA GLY A 186 9.98 -8.36 17.54
C GLY A 186 8.74 -9.14 17.99
N PHE A 187 7.64 -9.09 17.25
CA PHE A 187 6.41 -9.79 17.59
C PHE A 187 6.42 -11.25 17.16
N ASP A 188 5.73 -12.10 17.92
CA ASP A 188 5.32 -13.45 17.49
C ASP A 188 4.28 -13.30 16.37
N THR A 189 4.65 -13.77 15.16
CA THR A 189 3.94 -13.45 13.92
C THR A 189 3.38 -14.71 13.27
N ILE A 190 2.06 -14.73 13.04
CA ILE A 190 1.32 -15.87 12.54
C ILE A 190 0.71 -15.52 11.17
N ALA A 191 0.97 -16.34 10.17
CA ALA A 191 0.30 -16.22 8.87
C ALA A 191 -0.98 -17.06 8.85
N VAL A 192 -2.10 -16.45 8.46
CA VAL A 192 -3.37 -17.17 8.23
C VAL A 192 -3.63 -17.25 6.72
N THR A 193 -3.44 -18.45 6.15
CA THR A 193 -3.58 -18.67 4.70
C THR A 193 -3.85 -20.12 4.34
N LYS A 194 -4.62 -20.34 3.28
CA LYS A 194 -4.86 -21.67 2.68
C LYS A 194 -3.83 -22.04 1.60
N SER A 195 -2.93 -21.12 1.24
CA SER A 195 -1.94 -21.30 0.15
C SER A 195 -0.73 -22.08 0.64
N LYS A 196 -0.81 -23.41 0.62
CA LYS A 196 0.30 -24.31 1.02
C LYS A 196 1.55 -24.17 0.15
N ASP A 197 1.38 -23.82 -1.13
CA ASP A 197 2.46 -23.59 -2.08
C ASP A 197 3.38 -22.42 -1.72
N LYS A 198 2.95 -21.54 -0.84
CA LYS A 198 3.69 -20.36 -0.36
C LYS A 198 4.31 -20.55 1.03
N GLU A 199 4.08 -21.66 1.72
CA GLU A 199 4.45 -21.81 3.15
C GLU A 199 5.93 -21.54 3.41
N LYS A 200 6.81 -22.10 2.58
CA LYS A 200 8.26 -21.84 2.74
C LYS A 200 8.58 -20.35 2.63
N ALA A 201 8.07 -19.68 1.61
CA ALA A 201 8.31 -18.25 1.42
C ALA A 201 7.71 -17.41 2.57
N ILE A 202 6.56 -17.82 3.11
CA ILE A 202 5.90 -17.16 4.25
C ILE A 202 6.75 -17.26 5.51
N ARG A 203 7.34 -18.43 5.78
CA ARG A 203 8.29 -18.62 6.90
C ARG A 203 9.57 -17.83 6.69
N ASP A 204 10.12 -17.83 5.48
CA ASP A 204 11.31 -17.07 5.12
C ASP A 204 11.09 -15.54 5.29
N MET A 205 9.84 -15.07 5.19
CA MET A 205 9.43 -13.68 5.44
C MET A 205 9.15 -13.37 6.93
N GLY A 206 9.36 -14.33 7.82
CA GLY A 206 9.32 -14.11 9.27
C GLY A 206 8.07 -14.59 9.98
N ALA A 207 7.20 -15.38 9.35
CA ALA A 207 6.12 -16.05 10.07
C ALA A 207 6.68 -17.16 10.97
N ASP A 208 6.42 -17.07 12.27
CA ASP A 208 6.76 -18.11 13.24
C ASP A 208 5.84 -19.32 13.10
N GLU A 209 4.56 -19.05 12.79
CA GLU A 209 3.55 -20.07 12.54
C GLU A 209 2.78 -19.79 11.24
N VAL A 210 2.30 -20.86 10.60
CA VAL A 210 1.40 -20.77 9.44
C VAL A 210 0.20 -21.65 9.72
N VAL A 211 -1.00 -21.06 9.69
CA VAL A 211 -2.27 -21.76 9.94
C VAL A 211 -3.25 -21.50 8.80
N GLU A 212 -4.19 -22.42 8.59
CA GLU A 212 -5.09 -22.35 7.42
C GLU A 212 -6.47 -21.74 7.71
N SER A 213 -6.81 -21.53 9.01
CA SER A 213 -8.13 -21.01 9.42
C SER A 213 -8.08 -20.34 10.79
N GLY A 214 -9.16 -19.61 11.12
CA GLY A 214 -9.31 -19.01 12.44
C GLY A 214 -9.43 -20.04 13.57
N GLU A 215 -10.02 -21.21 13.31
CA GLU A 215 -10.06 -22.31 14.29
C GLU A 215 -8.65 -22.84 14.60
N LYS A 216 -7.81 -22.97 13.57
CA LYS A 216 -6.43 -23.38 13.75
C LYS A 216 -5.61 -22.28 14.44
N LEU A 217 -5.90 -20.99 14.14
CA LEU A 217 -5.31 -19.87 14.86
C LEU A 217 -5.67 -19.93 16.36
N LEU A 218 -6.95 -20.19 16.68
CA LEU A 218 -7.39 -20.34 18.07
C LEU A 218 -6.68 -21.50 18.76
N ALA A 219 -6.60 -22.66 18.12
CA ALA A 219 -5.91 -23.86 18.64
C ALA A 219 -4.40 -23.61 18.86
N ALA A 220 -3.79 -22.74 18.07
CA ALA A 220 -2.40 -22.30 18.22
C ALA A 220 -2.22 -21.23 19.32
N GLY A 221 -3.26 -20.92 20.11
CA GLY A 221 -3.24 -19.94 21.23
C GLY A 221 -3.81 -18.57 20.87
N GLY A 222 -4.34 -18.40 19.66
CA GLY A 222 -4.99 -17.16 19.21
C GLY A 222 -4.05 -15.99 18.92
N ALA A 223 -4.61 -14.85 18.54
CA ALA A 223 -3.89 -13.62 18.28
C ALA A 223 -4.55 -12.42 18.97
N ASP A 224 -3.74 -11.47 19.41
CA ASP A 224 -4.17 -10.22 20.04
C ASP A 224 -4.44 -9.14 18.98
N VAL A 225 -3.69 -9.17 17.87
CA VAL A 225 -3.86 -8.30 16.70
C VAL A 225 -4.03 -9.14 15.45
N LEU A 226 -5.03 -8.82 14.64
CA LEU A 226 -5.20 -9.37 13.29
C LEU A 226 -5.03 -8.25 12.26
N LEU A 227 -3.98 -8.33 11.46
CA LEU A 227 -3.78 -7.47 10.31
C LEU A 227 -4.53 -8.07 9.11
N ALA A 228 -5.68 -7.49 8.78
CA ALA A 228 -6.55 -7.95 7.70
C ALA A 228 -6.13 -7.29 6.38
N THR A 229 -5.25 -7.96 5.65
CA THR A 229 -4.66 -7.50 4.38
C THR A 229 -5.29 -8.16 3.15
N SER A 230 -6.28 -9.02 3.36
CA SER A 230 -7.04 -9.68 2.29
C SER A 230 -8.15 -8.78 1.74
N ASN A 231 -8.42 -8.90 0.44
CA ASN A 231 -9.63 -8.32 -0.16
C ASN A 231 -10.87 -9.21 0.08
N SER A 232 -10.72 -10.41 0.65
CA SER A 232 -11.84 -11.27 1.06
C SER A 232 -12.20 -11.02 2.53
N TRP A 233 -13.38 -10.44 2.75
CA TRP A 233 -13.89 -10.21 4.09
C TRP A 233 -14.39 -11.50 4.75
N SER A 234 -14.75 -12.50 3.97
CA SER A 234 -15.06 -13.86 4.47
C SER A 234 -13.80 -14.53 5.05
N ALA A 235 -12.62 -14.35 4.42
CA ALA A 235 -11.36 -14.83 4.98
C ALA A 235 -10.98 -14.09 6.28
N THR A 236 -11.25 -12.78 6.35
CA THR A 236 -11.07 -11.98 7.56
C THR A 236 -12.01 -12.42 8.68
N ALA A 237 -13.30 -12.66 8.37
CA ALA A 237 -14.28 -13.15 9.34
C ALA A 237 -13.93 -14.55 9.85
N ASP A 238 -13.39 -15.43 8.99
CA ASP A 238 -12.89 -16.72 9.44
C ASP A 238 -11.70 -16.58 10.39
N ALA A 239 -10.67 -15.79 10.01
CA ALA A 239 -9.51 -15.56 10.85
C ALA A 239 -9.87 -14.93 12.21
N ALA A 240 -10.90 -14.07 12.25
CA ALA A 240 -11.39 -13.42 13.46
C ALA A 240 -11.86 -14.41 14.56
N LYS A 241 -12.26 -15.65 14.22
CA LYS A 241 -12.56 -16.70 15.20
C LYS A 241 -11.37 -17.01 16.12
N GLY A 242 -10.14 -16.81 15.60
CA GLY A 242 -8.91 -17.00 16.35
C GLY A 242 -8.48 -15.80 17.23
N MET A 243 -9.29 -14.75 17.34
CA MET A 243 -8.98 -13.61 18.17
C MET A 243 -9.09 -13.92 19.66
N ARG A 244 -8.13 -13.43 20.42
CA ARG A 244 -8.14 -13.42 21.89
C ARG A 244 -9.05 -12.30 22.41
N PRO A 245 -9.52 -12.40 23.69
CA PRO A 245 -10.24 -11.29 24.32
C PRO A 245 -9.48 -9.97 24.26
N ASP A 246 -10.17 -8.85 24.13
CA ASP A 246 -9.66 -7.49 23.92
C ASP A 246 -8.83 -7.29 22.65
N GLY A 247 -8.87 -8.24 21.72
CA GLY A 247 -8.13 -8.18 20.47
C GLY A 247 -8.54 -7.03 19.54
N ARG A 248 -7.71 -6.77 18.55
CA ARG A 248 -7.90 -5.71 17.56
C ARG A 248 -7.76 -6.28 16.14
N ILE A 249 -8.75 -6.03 15.32
CA ILE A 249 -8.73 -6.37 13.88
C ILE A 249 -8.53 -5.08 13.11
N ILE A 250 -7.41 -4.97 12.40
CA ILE A 250 -7.05 -3.80 11.60
C ILE A 250 -7.41 -4.08 10.14
N LEU A 251 -8.42 -3.38 9.66
CA LEU A 251 -8.95 -3.56 8.30
C LEU A 251 -8.17 -2.67 7.32
N MET A 252 -7.45 -3.28 6.39
CA MET A 252 -6.62 -2.61 5.38
C MET A 252 -6.92 -3.07 3.95
N GLY A 253 -7.45 -4.28 3.78
CA GLY A 253 -7.94 -4.76 2.49
C GLY A 253 -9.29 -4.13 2.14
N VAL A 254 -9.59 -4.05 0.85
CA VAL A 254 -10.87 -3.56 0.33
C VAL A 254 -11.64 -4.74 -0.24
N GLY A 255 -12.65 -5.19 0.49
CA GLY A 255 -13.61 -6.21 0.05
C GLY A 255 -14.95 -5.57 -0.31
N ASP A 256 -15.71 -6.22 -1.16
CA ASP A 256 -17.04 -5.81 -1.63
C ASP A 256 -18.18 -6.58 -0.94
N GLU A 257 -17.86 -7.61 -0.18
CA GLU A 257 -18.80 -8.43 0.59
C GLU A 257 -18.98 -7.88 2.02
N PRO A 258 -20.09 -8.16 2.72
CA PRO A 258 -20.28 -7.75 4.11
C PRO A 258 -19.28 -8.43 5.07
N LEU A 259 -18.73 -7.68 6.02
CA LEU A 259 -17.96 -8.23 7.13
C LEU A 259 -18.89 -8.52 8.32
N ASN A 260 -19.00 -9.78 8.72
CA ASN A 260 -19.84 -10.20 9.84
C ASN A 260 -19.10 -10.01 11.18
N TYR A 261 -19.65 -9.14 12.03
CA TYR A 261 -19.23 -9.03 13.43
C TYR A 261 -20.19 -9.85 14.30
N THR A 262 -19.69 -10.97 14.83
CA THR A 262 -20.51 -11.96 15.54
C THR A 262 -20.65 -11.62 17.04
N PRO A 263 -21.71 -12.16 17.74
CA PRO A 263 -21.83 -12.02 19.20
C PRO A 263 -20.61 -12.53 19.95
N GLU A 264 -19.94 -13.56 19.45
CA GLU A 264 -18.69 -14.06 20.06
C GLU A 264 -17.59 -12.98 20.10
N LEU A 265 -17.40 -12.26 18.98
CA LEU A 265 -16.42 -11.16 18.93
C LEU A 265 -16.80 -10.02 19.88
N MET A 266 -18.12 -9.75 20.02
CA MET A 266 -18.65 -8.77 20.96
C MET A 266 -18.34 -9.19 22.41
N PHE A 267 -18.61 -10.42 22.80
CA PHE A 267 -18.31 -10.90 24.15
C PHE A 267 -16.81 -10.94 24.45
N LYS A 268 -15.98 -11.19 23.45
CA LYS A 268 -14.53 -11.07 23.53
C LYS A 268 -14.05 -9.61 23.53
N ARG A 269 -14.94 -8.61 23.34
CA ARG A 269 -14.64 -7.19 23.20
C ARG A 269 -13.62 -6.89 22.09
N VAL A 270 -13.65 -7.64 20.99
CA VAL A 270 -12.77 -7.43 19.86
C VAL A 270 -13.14 -6.14 19.15
N ARG A 271 -12.16 -5.29 18.86
CA ARG A 271 -12.35 -4.02 18.17
C ARG A 271 -12.06 -4.16 16.68
N LEU A 272 -12.91 -3.60 15.83
CA LEU A 272 -12.68 -3.42 14.40
C LEU A 272 -12.20 -1.98 14.16
N ILE A 273 -11.05 -1.84 13.52
CA ILE A 273 -10.39 -0.55 13.30
C ILE A 273 -10.05 -0.44 11.81
N GLY A 274 -10.63 0.53 11.12
CA GLY A 274 -10.25 0.86 9.75
C GLY A 274 -8.88 1.54 9.72
N SER A 275 -8.04 1.18 8.77
CA SER A 275 -6.72 1.78 8.61
C SER A 275 -6.36 1.92 7.13
N THR A 276 -5.81 3.08 6.80
CA THR A 276 -5.23 3.37 5.49
C THR A 276 -3.78 3.86 5.68
N GLN A 277 -3.41 4.95 5.05
CA GLN A 277 -2.15 5.67 5.29
C GLN A 277 -2.44 6.76 6.34
N ASN A 278 -1.96 6.59 7.57
CA ASN A 278 -2.43 7.37 8.73
C ASN A 278 -1.51 8.56 9.09
N GLY A 279 -0.61 8.97 8.22
CA GLY A 279 0.26 10.13 8.42
C GLY A 279 1.68 9.92 7.91
N PRO A 280 2.36 10.96 7.42
CA PRO A 280 3.65 10.85 6.74
C PRO A 280 4.78 10.30 7.62
N GLN A 281 4.69 10.43 8.94
CA GLN A 281 5.66 9.84 9.88
C GLN A 281 5.75 8.31 9.72
N TYR A 282 4.63 7.64 9.43
CA TYR A 282 4.63 6.17 9.26
C TYR A 282 5.26 5.75 7.93
N LEU A 283 5.17 6.58 6.88
CA LEU A 283 5.91 6.34 5.65
C LEU A 283 7.42 6.49 5.88
N TYR A 284 7.83 7.53 6.59
CA TYR A 284 9.24 7.72 6.97
C TYR A 284 9.77 6.52 7.75
N GLU A 285 9.04 6.06 8.78
CA GLU A 285 9.42 4.90 9.59
C GLU A 285 9.49 3.62 8.74
N ALA A 286 8.52 3.38 7.84
CA ALA A 286 8.50 2.22 6.97
C ALA A 286 9.74 2.17 6.05
N LEU A 287 10.09 3.31 5.45
CA LEU A 287 11.28 3.44 4.61
C LEU A 287 12.58 3.24 5.41
N ASP A 288 12.66 3.80 6.62
CA ASP A 288 13.83 3.68 7.50
C ASP A 288 14.08 2.22 7.92
N ILE A 289 13.02 1.49 8.29
CA ILE A 289 13.12 0.06 8.65
C ILE A 289 13.58 -0.76 7.45
N ALA A 290 13.06 -0.47 6.26
CA ALA A 290 13.47 -1.14 5.03
C ALA A 290 14.91 -0.82 4.66
N ALA A 291 15.35 0.44 4.78
CA ALA A 291 16.72 0.86 4.53
C ALA A 291 17.74 0.18 5.46
N LYS A 292 17.33 -0.23 6.65
CA LYS A 292 18.13 -1.04 7.59
C LYS A 292 18.21 -2.53 7.20
N GLY A 293 17.67 -2.91 6.04
CA GLY A 293 17.72 -4.28 5.52
C GLY A 293 16.78 -5.26 6.22
N LYS A 294 15.84 -4.78 7.04
CA LYS A 294 14.90 -5.64 7.78
C LYS A 294 13.66 -6.03 6.96
N ILE A 295 13.40 -5.31 5.89
CA ILE A 295 12.29 -5.54 4.97
C ILE A 295 12.85 -5.74 3.57
N LYS A 296 12.40 -6.78 2.91
CA LYS A 296 12.70 -7.04 1.50
C LYS A 296 11.39 -7.19 0.74
N VAL A 297 11.12 -6.27 -0.17
CA VAL A 297 9.98 -6.41 -1.08
C VAL A 297 10.26 -7.59 -2.03
N VAL A 298 9.29 -8.49 -2.15
CA VAL A 298 9.35 -9.57 -3.15
C VAL A 298 8.53 -9.13 -4.35
N GLU A 299 9.23 -8.78 -5.43
CA GLU A 299 8.63 -8.18 -6.61
C GLU A 299 8.92 -8.93 -7.92
N GLU A 300 7.99 -8.81 -8.85
CA GLU A 300 8.16 -9.12 -10.26
C GLU A 300 8.28 -7.80 -11.03
N ILE A 301 9.38 -7.60 -11.75
CA ILE A 301 9.66 -6.36 -12.48
C ILE A 301 9.14 -6.47 -13.92
N TYR A 302 8.45 -5.45 -14.39
CA TYR A 302 7.92 -5.32 -15.73
C TYR A 302 8.34 -3.98 -16.34
N LYS A 303 8.52 -3.94 -17.65
CA LYS A 303 8.68 -2.68 -18.38
C LYS A 303 7.31 -1.99 -18.54
N LEU A 304 7.31 -0.68 -18.73
CA LEU A 304 6.08 0.07 -18.99
C LEU A 304 5.27 -0.52 -20.15
N ASP A 305 5.93 -1.00 -21.21
CA ASP A 305 5.28 -1.63 -22.36
C ASP A 305 4.56 -2.94 -22.03
N ASP A 306 4.94 -3.61 -20.95
CA ASP A 306 4.34 -4.87 -20.48
C ASP A 306 3.25 -4.64 -19.42
N ILE A 307 2.84 -3.39 -19.16
CA ILE A 307 1.96 -3.07 -18.04
C ILE A 307 0.61 -3.79 -18.10
N ALA A 308 0.04 -3.98 -19.27
CA ALA A 308 -1.22 -4.71 -19.45
C ALA A 308 -1.08 -6.16 -18.94
N LYS A 309 0.04 -6.84 -19.24
CA LYS A 309 0.35 -8.17 -18.74
C LYS A 309 0.54 -8.17 -17.21
N ALA A 310 1.22 -7.16 -16.67
CA ALA A 310 1.39 -7.01 -15.22
C ALA A 310 0.03 -6.80 -14.53
N TYR A 311 -0.83 -5.96 -15.11
CA TYR A 311 -2.18 -5.69 -14.64
C TYR A 311 -3.03 -6.98 -14.57
N ASP A 312 -3.08 -7.75 -15.64
CA ASP A 312 -3.84 -9.01 -15.68
C ASP A 312 -3.37 -9.96 -14.57
N ARG A 313 -2.06 -10.09 -14.35
CA ARG A 313 -1.51 -10.94 -13.29
C ARG A 313 -1.85 -10.44 -11.89
N VAL A 314 -1.89 -9.12 -11.67
CA VAL A 314 -2.33 -8.51 -10.39
C VAL A 314 -3.82 -8.76 -10.19
N ALA A 315 -4.65 -8.51 -11.19
CA ALA A 315 -6.10 -8.73 -11.13
C ALA A 315 -6.46 -10.19 -10.84
N GLU A 316 -5.71 -11.14 -11.40
CA GLU A 316 -5.88 -12.58 -11.18
C GLU A 316 -5.22 -13.10 -9.87
N GLY A 317 -4.54 -12.25 -9.11
CA GLY A 317 -3.84 -12.63 -7.87
C GLY A 317 -2.64 -13.57 -8.09
N LYS A 318 -2.05 -13.56 -9.29
CA LYS A 318 -0.94 -14.45 -9.71
C LYS A 318 0.46 -13.89 -9.48
N VAL A 319 0.57 -12.63 -9.01
CA VAL A 319 1.87 -11.98 -8.75
C VAL A 319 2.48 -12.46 -7.43
N ARG A 320 3.80 -12.59 -7.39
CA ARG A 320 4.61 -13.01 -6.23
C ARG A 320 5.57 -11.91 -5.79
N PHE A 321 5.23 -11.00 -4.93
CA PHE A 321 3.96 -10.62 -4.31
C PHE A 321 3.54 -9.24 -4.81
N ARG A 322 4.51 -8.48 -5.36
CA ARG A 322 4.32 -7.14 -5.93
C ARG A 322 4.67 -7.13 -7.41
N ALA A 323 3.93 -6.40 -8.20
CA ALA A 323 4.37 -6.03 -9.55
C ALA A 323 4.95 -4.61 -9.49
N VAL A 324 6.11 -4.41 -10.11
CA VAL A 324 6.77 -3.11 -10.21
C VAL A 324 7.04 -2.80 -11.67
N ILE A 325 6.59 -1.65 -12.12
CA ILE A 325 6.76 -1.16 -13.48
C ILE A 325 7.96 -0.24 -13.53
N THR A 326 8.92 -0.53 -14.41
CA THR A 326 10.09 0.33 -14.68
C THR A 326 9.89 1.09 -15.99
N MET A 327 10.41 2.30 -16.05
CA MET A 327 10.21 3.22 -17.18
C MET A 327 11.33 3.10 -18.24
N ASN A 328 12.20 2.08 -18.12
CA ASN A 328 13.34 1.85 -19.03
C ASN A 328 13.01 0.82 -20.10
#